data_508c6d8a9ee05984c0dc2df6f0bb510c
#
_entry.id   508c6d8a9ee05984c0dc2df6f0bb510c
#
_cell.length_a   1.000
_cell.length_b   1.000
_cell.length_c   1.000
_cell.angle_alpha   90.00
_cell.angle_beta   90.00
_cell.angle_gamma   90.00
#
_symmetry.space_group_name_H-M   'P 1'
#
loop_
_entity.id
_entity.type
_entity.pdbx_description
1 polymer ?
#
loop_
_entity_poly.entity_id
_entity_poly.type
_entity_poly.pdbx_seq_one_letter_code
_entity_poly.pdbx_strand_id
1 'polypeptide(L)'
;MSEKRILLIEDDGADAALILRALERSQPASLAAIARTGDEAFELLAQYDSSGRRRPPPDLILLDWNLPGQGGAAVLEKLRAEPRTRWLPVVVVTGAASRSGHAEAYRLGANSYVVKSSDASEFADTIEQVARYWLGINEPPPWVN
;
A
#
# COMPACT_ATOMS: atom_id res chain seq x y z
N MET A 1 -13.12 16.79 -7.67
CA MET A 1 -12.26 15.60 -7.68
C MET A 1 -11.88 15.24 -6.26
N SER A 2 -12.08 14.02 -5.89
CA SER A 2 -11.71 13.56 -4.57
C SER A 2 -10.20 13.40 -4.44
N GLU A 3 -9.68 13.70 -3.27
CA GLU A 3 -8.27 13.44 -2.96
C GLU A 3 -8.00 11.96 -2.98
N LYS A 4 -6.86 11.57 -3.53
CA LYS A 4 -6.42 10.18 -3.51
C LYS A 4 -5.74 9.90 -2.17
N ARG A 5 -5.93 8.69 -1.68
CA ARG A 5 -5.42 8.28 -0.38
C ARG A 5 -4.56 7.04 -0.52
N ILE A 6 -3.45 7.04 0.20
CA ILE A 6 -2.50 5.94 0.17
C ILE A 6 -2.26 5.51 1.61
N LEU A 7 -2.28 4.21 1.84
CA LEU A 7 -1.84 3.66 3.12
C LEU A 7 -0.51 2.96 2.87
N LEU A 8 0.52 3.45 3.54
CA LEU A 8 1.86 2.87 3.48
C LEU A 8 2.07 2.04 4.76
N ILE A 9 2.36 0.77 4.59
CA ILE A 9 2.65 -0.13 5.72
C ILE A 9 4.12 -0.49 5.64
N GLU A 10 4.93 0.18 6.44
CA GLU A 10 6.38 0.12 6.39
C GLU A 10 6.97 0.43 7.77
N ASP A 11 7.80 -0.46 8.29
CA ASP A 11 8.42 -0.26 9.60
C ASP A 11 9.79 0.45 9.54
N ASP A 12 10.44 0.44 8.39
CA ASP A 12 11.72 1.12 8.22
C ASP A 12 11.50 2.61 7.96
N GLY A 13 11.99 3.44 8.88
CA GLY A 13 11.79 4.89 8.79
C GLY A 13 12.46 5.54 7.59
N ALA A 14 13.62 5.04 7.18
CA ALA A 14 14.33 5.57 6.02
C ALA A 14 13.58 5.26 4.72
N ASP A 15 13.11 4.03 4.58
CA ASP A 15 12.32 3.64 3.41
C ASP A 15 10.99 4.38 3.36
N ALA A 16 10.34 4.51 4.50
CA ALA A 16 9.09 5.28 4.58
C ALA A 16 9.29 6.72 4.13
N ALA A 17 10.37 7.36 4.58
CA ALA A 17 10.69 8.73 4.21
C ALA A 17 10.94 8.88 2.70
N LEU A 18 11.65 7.93 2.10
CA LEU A 18 11.89 7.92 0.65
C LEU A 18 10.59 7.79 -0.12
N ILE A 19 9.73 6.88 0.30
CA ILE A 19 8.45 6.65 -0.35
C ILE A 19 7.58 7.91 -0.24
N LEU A 20 7.49 8.49 0.95
CA LEU A 20 6.68 9.69 1.15
C LEU A 20 7.14 10.86 0.28
N ARG A 21 8.45 11.07 0.16
CA ARG A 21 8.97 12.14 -0.68
C ARG A 21 8.65 11.91 -2.14
N ALA A 22 8.75 10.67 -2.61
CA ALA A 22 8.40 10.34 -3.98
C ALA A 22 6.91 10.58 -4.25
N LEU A 23 6.05 10.24 -3.28
CA LEU A 23 4.62 10.47 -3.38
C LEU A 23 4.28 11.96 -3.37
N GLU A 24 4.88 12.74 -2.50
CA GLU A 24 4.66 14.19 -2.44
C GLU A 24 5.04 14.85 -3.76
N ARG A 25 6.13 14.41 -4.36
CA ARG A 25 6.64 14.98 -5.59
C ARG A 25 5.77 14.62 -6.80
N SER A 26 5.29 13.38 -6.86
CA SER A 26 4.53 12.90 -8.02
C SER A 26 3.02 13.08 -7.88
N GLN A 27 2.52 13.06 -6.65
CA GLN A 27 1.08 13.11 -6.36
C GLN A 27 0.82 14.11 -5.22
N PRO A 28 1.10 15.41 -5.42
CA PRO A 28 1.04 16.39 -4.34
C PRO A 28 -0.35 16.56 -3.73
N ALA A 29 -1.40 16.21 -4.46
CA ALA A 29 -2.77 16.27 -3.94
C ALA A 29 -3.19 14.99 -3.19
N SER A 30 -2.33 13.98 -3.12
CA SER A 30 -2.67 12.75 -2.40
C SER A 30 -2.38 12.90 -0.91
N LEU A 31 -3.10 12.12 -0.12
CA LEU A 31 -2.89 12.05 1.33
C LEU A 31 -2.35 10.66 1.67
N ALA A 32 -1.23 10.64 2.36
CA ALA A 32 -0.62 9.37 2.77
C ALA A 32 -0.72 9.20 4.28
N ALA A 33 -1.12 8.02 4.71
CA ALA A 33 -1.05 7.60 6.10
C ALA A 33 -0.01 6.50 6.20
N ILE A 34 0.71 6.46 7.32
CA ILE A 34 1.74 5.46 7.55
C ILE A 34 1.35 4.59 8.72
N ALA A 35 1.45 3.29 8.53
CA ALA A 35 1.36 2.30 9.60
C ALA A 35 2.70 1.57 9.65
N ARG A 36 3.24 1.42 10.85
CA ARG A 36 4.50 0.73 11.03
C ARG A 36 4.35 -0.75 11.29
N THR A 37 3.13 -1.17 11.60
CA THR A 37 2.79 -2.56 11.87
C THR A 37 1.47 -2.90 11.22
N GLY A 38 1.18 -4.19 11.12
CA GLY A 38 -0.12 -4.64 10.64
C GLY A 38 -1.25 -4.18 11.55
N ASP A 39 -1.03 -4.20 12.87
CA ASP A 39 -2.06 -3.75 13.82
C ASP A 39 -2.41 -2.29 13.63
N GLU A 40 -1.41 -1.42 13.47
CA GLU A 40 -1.65 -0.01 13.18
C GLU A 40 -2.42 0.17 11.87
N ALA A 41 -2.09 -0.63 10.86
CA ALA A 41 -2.76 -0.57 9.57
C ALA A 41 -4.25 -0.88 9.73
N PHE A 42 -4.60 -1.92 10.48
CA PHE A 42 -5.99 -2.28 10.69
C PHE A 42 -6.75 -1.30 11.57
N GLU A 43 -6.07 -0.66 12.51
CA GLU A 43 -6.66 0.43 13.28
C GLU A 43 -7.02 1.61 12.37
N LEU A 44 -6.13 1.96 11.45
CA LEU A 44 -6.39 3.02 10.48
C LEU A 44 -7.53 2.64 9.53
N LEU A 45 -7.52 1.40 9.03
CA LEU A 45 -8.55 0.92 8.13
C LEU A 45 -9.93 0.87 8.78
N ALA A 46 -9.99 0.60 10.07
CA ALA A 46 -11.24 0.61 10.81
C ALA A 46 -11.92 1.98 10.82
N GLN A 47 -11.15 3.05 10.65
CA GLN A 47 -11.68 4.41 10.61
C GLN A 47 -12.38 4.75 9.30
N TYR A 48 -12.21 3.93 8.29
CA TYR A 48 -12.81 4.16 6.97
C TYR A 48 -14.20 3.55 6.83
N ASP A 49 -14.86 3.32 7.92
CA ASP A 49 -16.07 2.54 7.90
C ASP A 49 -17.34 3.35 7.70
N SER A 50 -18.29 2.68 7.38
CA SER A 50 -19.76 2.65 7.17
C SER A 50 -20.65 3.72 7.80
N SER A 51 -20.16 4.67 8.56
CA SER A 51 -21.04 5.65 9.20
C SER A 51 -21.29 6.91 8.36
N GLY A 52 -20.81 6.96 7.13
CA GLY A 52 -20.98 8.13 6.27
C GLY A 52 -20.16 9.34 6.66
N ARG A 53 -19.59 9.35 7.84
CA ARG A 53 -18.75 10.44 8.34
C ARG A 53 -17.29 10.11 8.30
N ARG A 54 -16.97 8.89 7.94
CA ARG A 54 -15.61 8.42 8.01
C ARG A 54 -14.88 8.68 6.72
N ARG A 55 -13.57 8.66 6.84
CA ARG A 55 -12.69 8.84 5.69
C ARG A 55 -12.96 7.74 4.68
N PRO A 56 -12.94 8.08 3.38
CA PRO A 56 -13.03 7.02 2.37
C PRO A 56 -11.85 6.09 2.50
N PRO A 57 -11.98 4.82 2.09
CA PRO A 57 -10.89 3.87 2.13
C PRO A 57 -9.73 4.33 1.24
N PRO A 58 -8.51 3.84 1.49
CA PRO A 58 -7.39 4.21 0.63
C PRO A 58 -7.61 3.71 -0.79
N ASP A 59 -7.03 4.43 -1.74
CA ASP A 59 -7.07 4.03 -3.15
C ASP A 59 -5.94 3.06 -3.48
N LEU A 60 -4.92 3.00 -2.61
CA LEU A 60 -3.76 2.16 -2.82
C LEU A 60 -3.13 1.83 -1.46
N ILE A 61 -2.75 0.57 -1.30
CA ILE A 61 -1.94 0.14 -0.15
C ILE A 61 -0.57 -0.25 -0.68
N LEU A 62 0.48 0.35 -0.12
CA LEU A 62 1.85 -0.07 -0.35
C LEU A 62 2.27 -0.88 0.88
N LEU A 63 2.60 -2.14 0.67
CA LEU A 63 2.84 -3.08 1.75
C LEU A 63 4.26 -3.62 1.72
N ASP A 64 5.04 -3.33 2.76
CA ASP A 64 6.34 -3.98 2.93
C ASP A 64 6.11 -5.44 3.31
N TRP A 65 6.81 -6.35 2.61
CA TRP A 65 6.65 -7.78 2.85
C TRP A 65 7.32 -8.22 4.14
N ASN A 66 8.41 -7.54 4.52
CA ASN A 66 9.22 -7.92 5.68
C ASN A 66 8.90 -7.12 6.94
N LEU A 67 7.64 -7.09 7.32
CA LEU A 67 7.22 -6.43 8.56
C LEU A 67 7.57 -7.29 9.78
N PRO A 68 7.83 -6.66 10.93
CA PRO A 68 8.04 -7.41 12.16
C PRO A 68 6.80 -8.21 12.56
N GLY A 69 7.00 -9.25 13.33
CA GLY A 69 5.93 -10.13 13.76
C GLY A 69 5.52 -11.11 12.68
N GLN A 70 4.25 -11.12 12.33
CA GLN A 70 3.71 -12.06 11.35
C GLN A 70 4.01 -11.72 9.90
N GLY A 71 4.55 -10.53 9.65
CA GLY A 71 4.97 -10.12 8.32
C GLY A 71 3.85 -9.62 7.42
N GLY A 72 4.27 -9.23 6.20
CA GLY A 72 3.32 -8.72 5.20
C GLY A 72 2.32 -9.77 4.74
N ALA A 73 2.71 -11.04 4.76
CA ALA A 73 1.82 -12.14 4.36
C ALA A 73 0.56 -12.16 5.21
N ALA A 74 0.70 -12.05 6.53
CA ALA A 74 -0.45 -12.05 7.44
C ALA A 74 -1.36 -10.83 7.21
N VAL A 75 -0.75 -9.68 6.94
CA VAL A 75 -1.50 -8.46 6.64
C VAL A 75 -2.32 -8.65 5.37
N LEU A 76 -1.71 -9.15 4.31
CA LEU A 76 -2.38 -9.36 3.03
C LEU A 76 -3.52 -10.37 3.16
N GLU A 77 -3.25 -11.48 3.85
CA GLU A 77 -4.27 -12.50 4.07
C GLU A 77 -5.50 -11.93 4.77
N LYS A 78 -5.29 -11.14 5.80
CA LYS A 78 -6.39 -10.50 6.52
C LYS A 78 -7.12 -9.48 5.65
N LEU A 79 -6.40 -8.68 4.86
CA LEU A 79 -7.03 -7.74 3.94
C LEU A 79 -7.97 -8.45 2.98
N ARG A 80 -7.56 -9.58 2.45
CA ARG A 80 -8.36 -10.32 1.46
C ARG A 80 -9.51 -11.10 2.09
N ALA A 81 -9.43 -11.38 3.38
CA ALA A 81 -10.49 -12.09 4.10
C ALA A 81 -11.67 -11.19 4.47
N GLU A 82 -11.45 -9.89 4.63
CA GLU A 82 -12.51 -8.98 5.05
C GLU A 82 -13.24 -8.34 3.87
N PRO A 83 -14.58 -8.35 3.87
CA PRO A 83 -15.34 -7.82 2.74
C PRO A 83 -15.04 -6.36 2.39
N ARG A 84 -14.71 -5.55 3.40
CA ARG A 84 -14.47 -4.13 3.17
C ARG A 84 -13.11 -3.80 2.58
N THR A 85 -12.15 -4.71 2.71
CA THR A 85 -10.79 -4.46 2.25
C THR A 85 -10.33 -5.39 1.13
N ARG A 86 -11.06 -6.46 0.87
CA ARG A 86 -10.62 -7.50 -0.07
C ARG A 86 -10.43 -7.01 -1.51
N TRP A 87 -11.00 -5.88 -1.86
CA TRP A 87 -10.90 -5.31 -3.21
C TRP A 87 -9.83 -4.23 -3.32
N LEU A 88 -9.25 -3.79 -2.22
CA LEU A 88 -8.27 -2.72 -2.25
C LEU A 88 -7.02 -3.11 -3.02
N PRO A 89 -6.50 -2.24 -3.89
CA PRO A 89 -5.22 -2.53 -4.56
C PRO A 89 -4.09 -2.59 -3.55
N VAL A 90 -3.32 -3.67 -3.60
CA VAL A 90 -2.16 -3.84 -2.74
C VAL A 90 -0.93 -4.09 -3.61
N VAL A 91 0.04 -3.21 -3.50
CA VAL A 91 1.33 -3.35 -4.15
C VAL A 91 2.34 -3.70 -3.06
N VAL A 92 2.94 -4.87 -3.17
CA VAL A 92 3.98 -5.30 -2.25
C VAL A 92 5.28 -4.64 -2.66
N VAL A 93 5.99 -4.06 -1.70
CA VAL A 93 7.28 -3.40 -1.94
C VAL A 93 8.28 -4.03 -0.99
N THR A 94 9.28 -4.71 -1.50
CA THR A 94 10.21 -5.46 -0.66
C THR A 94 11.66 -5.30 -1.09
N GLY A 95 12.56 -5.16 -0.11
CA GLY A 95 14.00 -5.12 -0.34
C GLY A 95 14.63 -6.50 -0.34
N ALA A 96 13.98 -7.47 0.29
CA ALA A 96 14.49 -8.83 0.42
C ALA A 96 13.70 -9.77 -0.50
N ALA A 97 13.80 -9.53 -1.80
CA ALA A 97 13.08 -10.33 -2.77
C ALA A 97 13.55 -11.78 -2.75
N SER A 98 12.62 -12.71 -2.73
CA SER A 98 12.88 -14.13 -2.88
C SER A 98 11.82 -14.72 -3.77
N ARG A 99 12.18 -15.84 -4.41
CA ARG A 99 11.24 -16.51 -5.31
C ARG A 99 10.01 -17.01 -4.57
N SER A 100 10.20 -17.54 -3.38
CA SER A 100 9.09 -18.05 -2.56
C SER A 100 8.19 -16.93 -2.04
N GLY A 101 8.79 -15.82 -1.60
CA GLY A 101 8.01 -14.65 -1.16
C GLY A 101 7.23 -14.02 -2.30
N HIS A 102 7.82 -13.94 -3.48
CA HIS A 102 7.18 -13.43 -4.67
C HIS A 102 5.94 -14.28 -5.02
N ALA A 103 6.11 -15.60 -5.07
CA ALA A 103 5.00 -16.50 -5.37
C ALA A 103 3.91 -16.42 -4.30
N GLU A 104 4.30 -16.37 -3.03
CA GLU A 104 3.36 -16.29 -1.93
C GLU A 104 2.54 -15.01 -1.99
N ALA A 105 3.18 -13.88 -2.28
CA ALA A 105 2.48 -12.60 -2.37
C ALA A 105 1.34 -12.66 -3.38
N TYR A 106 1.58 -13.21 -4.55
CA TYR A 106 0.52 -13.34 -5.55
C TYR A 106 -0.54 -14.36 -5.15
N ARG A 107 -0.15 -15.47 -4.55
CA ARG A 107 -1.13 -16.46 -4.06
C ARG A 107 -2.06 -15.86 -3.02
N LEU A 108 -1.54 -14.99 -2.17
CA LEU A 108 -2.33 -14.35 -1.12
C LEU A 108 -3.12 -13.14 -1.61
N GLY A 109 -2.94 -12.75 -2.88
CA GLY A 109 -3.79 -11.75 -3.49
C GLY A 109 -3.16 -10.38 -3.71
N ALA A 110 -1.83 -10.29 -3.79
CA ALA A 110 -1.19 -9.03 -4.17
C ALA A 110 -1.53 -8.69 -5.61
N ASN A 111 -1.74 -7.41 -5.87
CA ASN A 111 -1.96 -6.93 -7.23
C ASN A 111 -0.65 -6.74 -7.99
N SER A 112 0.41 -6.43 -7.25
CA SER A 112 1.72 -6.17 -7.85
C SER A 112 2.82 -6.42 -6.83
N TYR A 113 4.02 -6.73 -7.32
CA TYR A 113 5.18 -7.03 -6.47
C TYR A 113 6.35 -6.23 -7.00
N VAL A 114 6.88 -5.33 -6.18
CA VAL A 114 7.94 -4.40 -6.56
C VAL A 114 9.14 -4.61 -5.65
N VAL A 115 10.32 -4.71 -6.24
CA VAL A 115 11.57 -4.87 -5.50
C VAL A 115 12.18 -3.49 -5.28
N LYS A 116 12.52 -3.18 -4.02
CA LYS A 116 13.19 -1.93 -3.68
C LYS A 116 14.57 -1.94 -4.31
N SER A 117 14.91 -0.85 -5.00
CA SER A 117 16.26 -0.66 -5.52
C SER A 117 17.18 -0.16 -4.39
N SER A 118 18.44 -0.56 -4.41
CA SER A 118 19.45 -0.01 -3.52
C SER A 118 19.81 1.44 -3.90
N ASP A 119 19.50 1.83 -5.12
CA ASP A 119 19.66 3.22 -5.58
C ASP A 119 18.40 4.01 -5.23
N ALA A 120 18.57 5.02 -4.38
CA ALA A 120 17.43 5.82 -3.89
C ALA A 120 16.68 6.52 -5.02
N SER A 121 17.37 6.97 -6.05
CA SER A 121 16.76 7.65 -7.19
C SER A 121 15.90 6.68 -8.02
N GLU A 122 16.40 5.48 -8.27
CA GLU A 122 15.64 4.45 -8.98
C GLU A 122 14.42 4.02 -8.17
N PHE A 123 14.59 3.89 -6.87
CA PHE A 123 13.48 3.51 -6.00
C PHE A 123 12.38 4.58 -6.02
N ALA A 124 12.78 5.86 -5.92
CA ALA A 124 11.83 6.97 -6.00
C ALA A 124 11.08 6.96 -7.34
N ASP A 125 11.79 6.75 -8.45
CA ASP A 125 11.17 6.68 -9.76
C ASP A 125 10.17 5.54 -9.86
N THR A 126 10.49 4.40 -9.28
CA THR A 126 9.59 3.24 -9.24
C THR A 126 8.30 3.58 -8.48
N ILE A 127 8.43 4.19 -7.31
CA ILE A 127 7.27 4.58 -6.50
C ILE A 127 6.41 5.60 -7.26
N GLU A 128 7.02 6.56 -7.96
CA GLU A 128 6.28 7.53 -8.74
C GLU A 128 5.47 6.87 -9.85
N GLN A 129 6.03 5.87 -10.51
CA GLN A 129 5.32 5.12 -11.56
C GLN A 129 4.16 4.31 -10.99
N VAL A 130 4.37 3.66 -9.85
CA VAL A 130 3.32 2.91 -9.16
C VAL A 130 2.17 3.84 -8.80
N ALA A 131 2.46 4.96 -8.20
CA ALA A 131 1.45 5.94 -7.80
C ALA A 131 0.71 6.50 -9.02
N ARG A 132 1.41 6.81 -10.07
CA ARG A 132 0.79 7.32 -11.30
C ARG A 132 -0.20 6.33 -11.88
N TYR A 133 0.15 5.06 -11.90
CA TYR A 133 -0.76 4.04 -12.42
C TYR A 133 -1.98 3.86 -11.52
N TRP A 134 -1.76 3.60 -10.24
CA TRP A 134 -2.85 3.22 -9.34
C TRP A 134 -3.76 4.38 -8.95
N LEU A 135 -3.24 5.60 -8.92
CA LEU A 135 -4.02 6.78 -8.54
C LEU A 135 -4.55 7.57 -9.73
N GLY A 136 -3.97 7.38 -10.93
CA GLY A 136 -4.32 8.18 -12.08
C GLY A 136 -4.85 7.41 -13.28
N ILE A 137 -4.40 6.18 -13.46
CA ILE A 137 -4.76 5.39 -14.65
C ILE A 137 -5.73 4.28 -14.30
N ASN A 138 -5.49 3.58 -13.20
CA ASN A 138 -6.35 2.48 -12.78
C ASN A 138 -7.77 2.97 -12.49
N GLU A 139 -8.74 2.24 -13.00
CA GLU A 139 -10.16 2.49 -12.69
C GLU A 139 -10.56 1.54 -11.56
N PRO A 140 -10.89 2.06 -10.37
CA PRO A 140 -11.33 1.20 -9.28
C PRO A 140 -12.69 0.57 -9.57
N PRO A 141 -13.06 -0.51 -8.86
CA PRO A 141 -14.38 -1.09 -9.05
C PRO A 141 -15.49 -0.06 -8.83
N PRO A 142 -16.56 -0.10 -9.63
CA PRO A 142 -17.60 0.94 -9.56
C PRO A 142 -18.40 0.99 -8.26
N TRP A 143 -18.30 -0.04 -7.43
CA TRP A 143 -18.99 -0.07 -6.13
C TRP A 143 -18.17 0.56 -5.01
N VAL A 144 -17.03 1.16 -5.33
CA VAL A 144 -16.09 1.72 -4.35
C VAL A 144 -16.23 3.23 -4.28
N ASN A 145 -17.34 3.74 -4.01
CA ASN A 145 -17.50 5.19 -3.87
C ASN A 145 -17.91 5.58 -2.46
#